data_2bf79f8a1b7a511199510974486df27e
#
_entry.id   2bf79f8a1b7a511199510974486df27e
#
_cell.length_a   1.000
_cell.length_b   1.000
_cell.length_c   1.000
_cell.angle_alpha   90.00
_cell.angle_beta   90.00
_cell.angle_gamma   90.00
#
_symmetry.space_group_name_H-M   'P 1'
#
loop_
_entity.id
_entity.type
_entity.pdbx_description
1 polymer ?
#
loop_
_entity_poly.entity_id
_entity_poly.type
_entity_poly.pdbx_seq_one_letter_code
_entity_poly.pdbx_strand_id
1 'polypeptide(L)'
;MKIRVGFGFDVHRLVTDRELWLGGVRLEHEKGLLGHSDADVLIHAICDALLGAANMRDIGYHFPDTAGEFKNIDSKILLKKTVDLIGSKGYSVGNIDAT
;
A
#
# COMPACT_ATOMS: atom_id res chain seq x y z
N MET A 1 12.05 23.31 10.49
CA MET A 1 11.36 22.35 9.61
C MET A 1 11.01 21.09 10.41
N LYS A 2 9.79 20.63 10.28
CA LYS A 2 9.37 19.38 10.92
C LYS A 2 9.33 18.28 9.89
N ILE A 3 10.11 17.24 10.12
CA ILE A 3 10.21 16.09 9.22
C ILE A 3 9.80 14.83 10.02
N ARG A 4 9.03 13.97 9.38
CA ARG A 4 8.72 12.64 9.91
C ARG A 4 9.23 11.57 8.99
N VAL A 5 9.66 10.48 9.57
CA VAL A 5 10.16 9.31 8.84
C VAL A 5 9.28 8.13 9.20
N GLY A 6 8.90 7.36 8.19
CA GLY A 6 8.13 6.15 8.37
C GLY A 6 8.82 4.98 7.69
N PHE A 7 8.56 3.80 8.19
CA PHE A 7 9.04 2.54 7.63
C PHE A 7 7.85 1.64 7.36
N GLY A 8 7.84 1.00 6.19
CA GLY A 8 6.82 0.03 5.83
C GLY A 8 7.47 -1.25 5.31
N PHE A 9 6.88 -2.36 5.66
CA PHE A 9 7.27 -3.68 5.20
C PHE A 9 6.03 -4.50 4.93
N ASP A 10 6.03 -5.26 3.83
CA ASP A 10 4.92 -6.14 3.52
C ASP A 10 5.43 -7.38 2.80
N VAL A 11 4.67 -8.45 2.90
CA VAL A 11 4.97 -9.71 2.23
C VAL A 11 3.67 -10.40 1.83
N HIS A 12 3.64 -10.90 0.61
CA HIS A 12 2.53 -11.69 0.09
C HIS A 12 3.06 -12.97 -0.54
N ARG A 13 2.25 -14.01 -0.50
CA ARG A 13 2.58 -15.29 -1.09
C ARG A 13 2.38 -15.23 -2.61
N LEU A 14 3.32 -15.78 -3.37
CA LEU A 14 3.18 -15.97 -4.82
C LEU A 14 2.37 -17.24 -5.07
N VAL A 15 1.31 -17.13 -5.86
CA VAL A 15 0.43 -18.23 -6.19
C VAL A 15 0.09 -18.22 -7.68
N THR A 16 -0.31 -19.36 -8.21
CA THR A 16 -0.78 -19.48 -9.60
C THR A 16 -2.14 -18.79 -9.77
N ASP A 17 -2.47 -18.49 -11.03
CA ASP A 17 -3.76 -17.92 -11.44
C ASP A 17 -4.04 -16.52 -10.85
N ARG A 18 -2.98 -15.76 -10.59
CA ARG A 18 -3.07 -14.35 -10.16
C ARG A 18 -2.16 -13.50 -11.01
N GLU A 19 -2.63 -12.30 -11.33
CA GLU A 19 -1.79 -11.27 -11.95
C GLU A 19 -0.76 -10.76 -10.95
N LEU A 20 0.42 -10.40 -11.44
CA LEU A 20 1.49 -9.82 -10.61
C LEU A 20 1.51 -8.31 -10.78
N TRP A 21 1.21 -7.61 -9.70
CA TRP A 21 1.24 -6.15 -9.64
C TRP A 21 2.29 -5.70 -8.65
N LEU A 22 3.22 -4.84 -9.07
CA LEU A 22 4.25 -4.26 -8.22
C LEU A 22 4.41 -2.78 -8.54
N GLY A 23 4.22 -1.93 -7.53
CA GLY A 23 4.32 -0.48 -7.70
C GLY A 23 3.28 0.09 -8.66
N GLY A 24 2.13 -0.54 -8.77
CA GLY A 24 1.08 -0.13 -9.68
C GLY A 24 1.28 -0.56 -11.13
N VAL A 25 2.29 -1.40 -11.41
CA VAL A 25 2.61 -1.90 -12.75
C VAL A 25 2.30 -3.40 -12.80
N ARG A 26 1.58 -3.80 -13.82
CA ARG A 26 1.34 -5.22 -14.08
C ARG A 26 2.55 -5.81 -14.79
N LEU A 27 3.11 -6.86 -14.21
CA LEU A 27 4.25 -7.58 -14.77
C LEU A 27 3.78 -8.90 -15.35
N GLU A 28 4.33 -9.29 -16.50
CA GLU A 28 4.06 -10.61 -17.06
C GLU A 28 4.81 -11.66 -16.25
N HIS A 29 4.05 -12.55 -15.62
CA HIS A 29 4.58 -13.63 -14.81
C HIS A 29 3.52 -14.71 -14.67
N GLU A 30 3.97 -15.96 -14.50
CA GLU A 30 3.05 -17.10 -14.36
C GLU A 30 2.34 -17.12 -13.01
N LYS A 31 2.85 -16.37 -12.02
CA LYS A 31 2.26 -16.26 -10.67
C LYS A 31 2.05 -14.80 -10.31
N GLY A 32 1.13 -14.57 -9.39
CA GLY A 32 0.91 -13.26 -8.79
C GLY A 32 0.79 -13.37 -7.29
N LEU A 33 0.72 -12.23 -6.63
CA LEU A 33 0.64 -12.16 -5.18
C LEU A 33 -0.79 -12.41 -4.70
N LEU A 34 -0.92 -13.17 -3.62
CA LEU A 34 -2.21 -13.49 -3.01
C LEU A 34 -2.59 -12.43 -1.99
N GLY A 35 -3.79 -11.89 -2.11
CA GLY A 35 -4.32 -10.92 -1.15
C GLY A 35 -5.74 -10.51 -1.51
N HIS A 36 -6.35 -9.73 -0.62
CA HIS A 36 -7.74 -9.26 -0.78
C HIS A 36 -7.87 -8.26 -1.93
N SER A 37 -6.88 -7.38 -2.09
CA SER A 37 -6.76 -6.42 -3.20
C SER A 37 -5.99 -7.06 -4.37
N ASP A 38 -5.34 -6.26 -5.20
CA ASP A 38 -4.39 -6.76 -6.21
C ASP A 38 -3.10 -7.30 -5.58
N ALA A 39 -2.98 -7.18 -4.24
CA ALA A 39 -1.85 -7.64 -3.45
C ALA A 39 -0.51 -7.00 -3.86
N ASP A 40 -0.54 -5.74 -4.32
CA ASP A 40 0.66 -4.98 -4.66
C ASP A 40 1.48 -4.73 -3.39
N VAL A 41 2.44 -5.59 -3.14
CA VAL A 41 3.23 -5.57 -1.90
C VAL A 41 4.05 -4.29 -1.75
N LEU A 42 4.50 -3.72 -2.86
CA LEU A 42 5.28 -2.49 -2.83
C LEU A 42 4.42 -1.29 -2.42
N ILE A 43 3.26 -1.13 -3.04
CA ILE A 43 2.33 -0.05 -2.67
C ILE A 43 1.85 -0.22 -1.23
N HIS A 44 1.54 -1.43 -0.79
CA HIS A 44 1.11 -1.68 0.59
C HIS A 44 2.19 -1.25 1.60
N ALA A 45 3.45 -1.57 1.33
CA ALA A 45 4.56 -1.15 2.18
C ALA A 45 4.71 0.37 2.21
N ILE A 46 4.55 1.03 1.06
CA ILE A 46 4.58 2.49 0.98
C ILE A 46 3.45 3.12 1.80
N CYS A 47 2.24 2.60 1.68
CA CYS A 47 1.10 3.09 2.46
C CYS A 47 1.38 2.96 3.96
N ASP A 48 1.91 1.82 4.41
CA ASP A 48 2.25 1.61 5.82
C ASP A 48 3.32 2.60 6.29
N ALA A 49 4.32 2.86 5.47
CA ALA A 49 5.36 3.83 5.80
C ALA A 49 4.79 5.24 5.98
N LEU A 50 3.91 5.66 5.07
CA LEU A 50 3.29 6.99 5.11
C LEU A 50 2.38 7.14 6.33
N LEU A 51 1.53 6.15 6.58
CA LEU A 51 0.64 6.15 7.73
C LEU A 51 1.41 6.13 9.03
N GLY A 52 2.45 5.29 9.12
CA GLY A 52 3.30 5.22 10.30
C GLY A 52 4.01 6.52 10.60
N ALA A 53 4.54 7.19 9.58
CA ALA A 53 5.19 8.48 9.74
C ALA A 53 4.22 9.54 10.29
N ALA A 54 2.95 9.49 9.89
CA ALA A 54 1.92 10.41 10.33
C ALA A 54 1.25 10.00 11.65
N ASN A 55 1.70 8.90 12.27
CA ASN A 55 1.11 8.33 13.48
C ASN A 55 -0.37 7.97 13.28
N MET A 56 -0.69 7.38 12.13
CA MET A 56 -2.03 7.01 11.72
C MET A 56 -2.23 5.49 11.58
N ARG A 57 -1.44 4.70 12.31
CA ARG A 57 -1.49 3.23 12.33
C ARG A 57 -1.01 2.63 11.01
N ASP A 58 -1.81 1.82 10.37
CA ASP A 58 -1.40 1.04 9.21
C ASP A 58 -2.55 0.90 8.20
N ILE A 59 -2.21 0.29 7.05
CA ILE A 59 -3.16 0.08 5.96
C ILE A 59 -4.30 -0.85 6.36
N GLY A 60 -4.04 -1.85 7.20
CA GLY A 60 -5.07 -2.78 7.65
C GLY A 60 -6.13 -2.14 8.53
N TYR A 61 -5.77 -1.09 9.25
CA TYR A 61 -6.71 -0.32 10.05
C TYR A 61 -7.67 0.50 9.17
N HIS A 62 -7.10 1.20 8.17
CA HIS A 62 -7.88 2.09 7.32
C HIS A 62 -8.62 1.36 6.20
N PHE A 63 -8.05 0.26 5.70
CA PHE A 63 -8.58 -0.51 4.58
C PHE A 63 -8.59 -2.00 4.91
N PRO A 64 -9.45 -2.43 5.86
CA PRO A 64 -9.41 -3.82 6.34
C PRO A 64 -9.79 -4.83 5.24
N ASP A 65 -9.11 -5.98 5.26
CA ASP A 65 -9.33 -7.08 4.33
C ASP A 65 -10.77 -7.62 4.37
N THR A 66 -11.45 -7.42 5.50
CA THR A 66 -12.83 -7.90 5.69
C THR A 66 -13.87 -7.02 5.00
N ALA A 67 -13.50 -5.80 4.57
CA ALA A 67 -14.42 -4.90 3.90
C ALA A 67 -14.56 -5.28 2.43
N GLY A 68 -15.77 -5.65 2.01
CA GLY A 68 -16.03 -6.05 0.63
C GLY A 68 -15.71 -4.98 -0.41
N GLU A 69 -15.81 -3.71 -0.04
CA GLU A 69 -15.49 -2.58 -0.92
C GLU A 69 -14.04 -2.56 -1.39
N PHE A 70 -13.12 -3.23 -0.64
CA PHE A 70 -11.70 -3.27 -0.99
C PHE A 70 -11.30 -4.57 -1.68
N LYS A 71 -12.25 -5.48 -1.92
CA LYS A 71 -11.95 -6.73 -2.61
C LYS A 71 -11.57 -6.45 -4.07
N ASN A 72 -10.43 -6.99 -4.50
CA ASN A 72 -9.88 -6.79 -5.84
C ASN A 72 -9.60 -5.33 -6.19
N ILE A 73 -9.48 -4.45 -5.20
CA ILE A 73 -9.21 -3.04 -5.43
C ILE A 73 -7.80 -2.85 -6.01
N ASP A 74 -7.68 -1.88 -6.91
CA ASP A 74 -6.38 -1.41 -7.39
C ASP A 74 -5.67 -0.67 -6.25
N SER A 75 -4.50 -1.14 -5.85
CA SER A 75 -3.76 -0.55 -4.73
C SER A 75 -3.34 0.90 -4.97
N LYS A 76 -3.29 1.37 -6.23
CA LYS A 76 -3.08 2.80 -6.52
C LYS A 76 -4.18 3.66 -5.90
N ILE A 77 -5.41 3.15 -5.82
CA ILE A 77 -6.52 3.84 -5.14
C ILE A 77 -6.25 3.92 -3.65
N LEU A 78 -5.75 2.83 -3.05
CA LEU A 78 -5.37 2.81 -1.63
C LEU A 78 -4.26 3.83 -1.35
N LEU A 79 -3.27 3.91 -2.24
CA LEU A 79 -2.19 4.88 -2.11
C LEU A 79 -2.71 6.32 -2.17
N LYS A 80 -3.60 6.61 -3.11
CA LYS A 80 -4.21 7.94 -3.21
C LYS A 80 -4.97 8.29 -1.95
N LYS A 81 -5.77 7.38 -1.42
CA LYS A 81 -6.50 7.60 -0.17
C LYS A 81 -5.56 7.80 1.01
N THR A 82 -4.45 7.07 1.04
CA THR A 82 -3.43 7.23 2.08
C THR A 82 -2.79 8.62 2.02
N VAL A 83 -2.43 9.08 0.83
CA VAL A 83 -1.87 10.43 0.64
C VAL A 83 -2.87 11.50 1.09
N ASP A 84 -4.16 11.32 0.77
CA ASP A 84 -5.21 12.22 1.22
C ASP A 84 -5.34 12.22 2.76
N LEU A 85 -5.23 11.06 3.39
CA LEU A 85 -5.28 10.94 4.86
C LEU A 85 -4.14 11.69 5.53
N ILE A 86 -2.90 11.49 5.10
CA ILE A 86 -1.76 12.21 5.69
C ILE A 86 -1.84 13.70 5.38
N GLY A 87 -2.36 14.07 4.22
CA GLY A 87 -2.59 15.46 3.85
C GLY A 87 -3.58 16.15 4.78
N SER A 88 -4.60 15.42 5.26
CA SER A 88 -5.56 15.95 6.22
C SER A 88 -4.92 16.32 7.57
N LYS A 89 -3.75 15.75 7.87
CA LYS A 89 -2.96 16.07 9.06
C LYS A 89 -1.85 17.10 8.78
N GLY A 90 -1.81 17.66 7.58
CA GLY A 90 -0.83 18.66 7.22
C GLY A 90 0.51 18.10 6.73
N TYR A 91 0.57 16.82 6.39
CA TYR A 91 1.80 16.20 5.90
C TYR A 91 1.79 16.03 4.40
N SER A 92 2.96 16.07 3.81
CA SER A 92 3.18 15.75 2.41
C SER A 92 4.39 14.83 2.27
N VAL A 93 4.46 14.12 1.16
CA VAL A 93 5.58 13.21 0.90
C VAL A 93 6.79 14.01 0.47
N GLY A 94 7.91 13.88 1.19
CA GLY A 94 9.19 14.47 0.82
C GLY A 94 9.94 13.59 -0.15
N ASN A 95 10.16 12.31 0.23
CA ASN A 95 10.76 11.32 -0.65
C ASN A 95 10.39 9.91 -0.16
N ILE A 96 10.54 8.96 -1.06
CA ILE A 96 10.34 7.53 -0.77
C ILE A 96 11.54 6.77 -1.32
N ASP A 97 12.10 5.89 -0.48
CA ASP A 97 13.10 4.93 -0.90
C ASP A 97 12.49 3.55 -0.74
N ALA A 98 12.47 2.76 -1.80
CA ALA A 98 11.78 1.47 -1.83
C ALA A 98 12.68 0.38 -2.41
N THR A 99 12.64 -0.79 -1.79
CA THR A 99 13.40 -1.98 -2.22
C THR A 99 12.48 -3.19 -2.25
#